data_1869fe90c9ed928c4b956b732c04da6b
#
_entry.id   1869fe90c9ed928c4b956b732c04da6b
#
_cell.length_a   1.000
_cell.length_b   1.000
_cell.length_c   1.000
_cell.angle_alpha   90.00
_cell.angle_beta   90.00
_cell.angle_gamma   90.00
#
_symmetry.space_group_name_H-M   'P 1'
#
loop_
_entity.id
_entity.type
_entity.pdbx_description
1 polymer ?
#
loop_
_entity_poly.entity_id
_entity_poly.type
_entity_poly.pdbx_seq_one_letter_code
_entity_poly.pdbx_strand_id
1 'polypeptide(L)'
;MRDGYLLPALRASHGRDPVRTMAAMARDVLSRARRGDRRARRIVTEGQRQLAAAALDVVRALQLGRTVNASWAGSVLADGWYRAGVIRAVAKTGLRARWHRPAEQPVVAAARLAAALARA
;
A
#
# COMPACT_ATOMS: atom_id res chain seq x y z
N MET A 1 7.45 17.57 -7.69
CA MET A 1 7.59 16.41 -8.59
C MET A 1 6.46 15.40 -8.47
N ARG A 2 6.16 14.95 -7.28
CA ARG A 2 5.03 14.03 -7.05
C ARG A 2 3.72 14.64 -7.50
N ASP A 3 3.50 15.88 -7.16
CA ASP A 3 2.30 16.63 -7.54
C ASP A 3 2.19 16.82 -9.04
N GLY A 4 3.33 16.99 -9.73
CA GLY A 4 3.36 17.12 -11.17
C GLY A 4 2.90 15.87 -11.92
N TYR A 5 2.90 14.69 -11.24
CA TYR A 5 2.39 13.45 -11.84
C TYR A 5 0.90 13.23 -11.54
N LEU A 6 0.48 13.47 -10.30
CA LEU A 6 -0.89 13.19 -9.86
C LEU A 6 -1.87 14.32 -10.16
N LEU A 7 -1.45 15.59 -9.98
CA LEU A 7 -2.34 16.73 -10.14
C LEU A 7 -2.97 16.85 -11.52
N PRO A 8 -2.21 16.69 -12.64
CA PRO A 8 -2.83 16.73 -13.96
C PRO A 8 -3.91 15.67 -14.15
N ALA A 9 -3.68 14.47 -13.62
CA ALA A 9 -4.65 13.39 -13.71
C ALA A 9 -5.90 13.67 -12.88
N LEU A 10 -5.74 14.23 -11.67
CA LEU A 10 -6.86 14.61 -10.82
C LEU A 10 -7.69 15.74 -11.45
N ARG A 11 -7.01 16.69 -12.10
CA ARG A 11 -7.71 17.75 -12.84
C ARG A 11 -8.47 17.19 -14.05
N ALA A 12 -7.85 16.26 -14.76
CA ALA A 12 -8.49 15.60 -15.91
C ALA A 12 -9.69 14.75 -15.49
N SER A 13 -9.72 14.30 -14.23
CA SER A 13 -10.83 13.52 -13.69
C SER A 13 -11.97 14.36 -13.12
N HIS A 14 -11.89 15.69 -13.24
CA HIS A 14 -12.93 16.57 -12.72
C HIS A 14 -14.30 16.19 -13.29
N GLY A 15 -15.28 15.94 -12.40
CA GLY A 15 -16.59 15.43 -12.78
C GLY A 15 -16.68 13.92 -12.94
N ARG A 16 -15.57 13.18 -12.78
CA ARG A 16 -15.50 11.72 -12.76
C ARG A 16 -15.15 11.22 -11.36
N ASP A 17 -15.15 9.90 -11.19
CA ASP A 17 -14.72 9.30 -9.92
C ASP A 17 -13.20 9.43 -9.75
N PRO A 18 -12.69 10.30 -8.84
CA PRO A 18 -11.25 10.48 -8.65
C PRO A 18 -10.56 9.21 -8.15
N VAL A 19 -11.24 8.43 -7.32
CA VAL A 19 -10.67 7.18 -6.77
C VAL A 19 -10.42 6.17 -7.89
N ARG A 20 -11.38 6.03 -8.81
CA ARG A 20 -11.23 5.14 -9.97
C ARG A 20 -10.10 5.62 -10.88
N THR A 21 -9.98 6.92 -11.11
CA THR A 21 -8.91 7.51 -11.92
C THR A 21 -7.54 7.26 -11.27
N MET A 22 -7.42 7.46 -9.97
CA MET A 22 -6.18 7.18 -9.24
C MET A 22 -5.79 5.70 -9.29
N ALA A 23 -6.77 4.80 -9.16
CA ALA A 23 -6.52 3.36 -9.26
C ALA A 23 -6.02 2.97 -10.66
N ALA A 24 -6.59 3.56 -11.70
CA ALA A 24 -6.15 3.33 -13.08
C ALA A 24 -4.72 3.83 -13.29
N MET A 25 -4.37 4.99 -12.73
CA MET A 25 -3.02 5.53 -12.79
C MET A 25 -2.00 4.64 -12.05
N ALA A 26 -2.38 4.13 -10.88
CA ALA A 26 -1.51 3.24 -10.12
C ALA A 26 -1.17 1.99 -10.93
N ARG A 27 -2.16 1.41 -11.60
CA ARG A 27 -1.95 0.24 -12.47
C ARG A 27 -1.02 0.58 -13.63
N ASP A 28 -1.18 1.75 -14.24
CA ASP A 28 -0.32 2.20 -15.35
C ASP A 28 1.13 2.37 -14.90
N VAL A 29 1.34 3.03 -13.77
CA VAL A 29 2.68 3.23 -13.20
C VAL A 29 3.34 1.88 -12.90
N LEU A 30 2.63 0.95 -12.28
CA LEU A 30 3.15 -0.38 -11.98
C LEU A 30 3.53 -1.13 -13.26
N SER A 31 2.71 -1.06 -14.28
CA SER A 31 2.97 -1.69 -15.56
C SER A 31 4.23 -1.13 -16.22
N ARG A 32 4.38 0.18 -16.23
CA ARG A 32 5.56 0.86 -16.79
C ARG A 32 6.83 0.53 -15.99
N ALA A 33 6.73 0.49 -14.67
CA ALA A 33 7.85 0.15 -13.81
C ALA A 33 8.35 -1.27 -14.08
N ARG A 34 7.45 -2.22 -14.25
CA ARG A 34 7.82 -3.60 -14.61
C ARG A 34 8.56 -3.68 -15.93
N ARG A 35 8.20 -2.84 -16.89
CA ARG A 35 8.83 -2.80 -18.20
C ARG A 35 10.16 -2.03 -18.21
N GLY A 36 10.56 -1.48 -17.07
CA GLY A 36 11.85 -0.83 -16.93
C GLY A 36 11.85 0.69 -17.06
N ASP A 37 10.67 1.31 -17.06
CA ASP A 37 10.58 2.78 -17.09
C ASP A 37 11.20 3.34 -15.81
N ARG A 38 12.22 4.16 -15.95
CA ARG A 38 12.99 4.68 -14.81
C ARG A 38 12.17 5.57 -13.89
N ARG A 39 11.34 6.43 -14.47
CA ARG A 39 10.51 7.36 -13.70
C ARG A 39 9.45 6.59 -12.92
N ALA A 40 8.80 5.64 -13.56
CA ALA A 40 7.82 4.78 -12.91
C ALA A 40 8.45 3.96 -11.78
N ARG A 41 9.66 3.42 -11.99
CA ARG A 41 10.38 2.69 -10.95
C ARG A 41 10.72 3.56 -9.75
N ARG A 42 11.10 4.81 -9.96
CA ARG A 42 11.36 5.73 -8.86
C ARG A 42 10.10 6.00 -8.04
N ILE A 43 8.97 6.18 -8.71
CA ILE A 43 7.68 6.37 -8.04
C ILE A 43 7.33 5.14 -7.21
N VAL A 44 7.47 3.95 -7.79
CA VAL A 44 7.18 2.69 -7.09
C VAL A 44 8.11 2.51 -5.89
N THR A 45 9.41 2.69 -6.07
CA THR A 45 10.39 2.53 -4.99
C THR A 45 10.12 3.50 -3.85
N GLU A 46 9.82 4.75 -4.17
CA GLU A 46 9.52 5.76 -3.15
C GLU A 46 8.22 5.42 -2.41
N GLY A 47 7.20 4.95 -3.12
CA GLY A 47 5.96 4.50 -2.49
C GLY A 47 6.18 3.33 -1.53
N GLN A 48 6.97 2.35 -1.95
CA GLN A 48 7.33 1.20 -1.12
C GLN A 48 8.10 1.63 0.14
N ARG A 49 9.04 2.54 -0.02
CA ARG A 49 9.83 3.07 1.09
C ARG A 49 8.96 3.83 2.09
N GLN A 50 8.05 4.67 1.60
CA GLN A 50 7.13 5.41 2.46
C GLN A 50 6.19 4.48 3.22
N LEU A 51 5.72 3.44 2.56
CA LEU A 51 4.83 2.46 3.19
C LEU A 51 5.57 1.70 4.30
N ALA A 52 6.83 1.33 4.06
CA ALA A 52 7.65 0.69 5.08
C ALA A 52 7.91 1.61 6.28
N ALA A 53 8.17 2.89 6.03
CA ALA A 53 8.36 3.86 7.10
C ALA A 53 7.09 4.04 7.93
N ALA A 54 5.94 4.12 7.27
CA ALA A 54 4.65 4.23 7.95
C ALA A 54 4.37 2.99 8.82
N ALA A 55 4.67 1.80 8.32
CA ALA A 55 4.53 0.57 9.08
C ALA A 55 5.40 0.56 10.34
N LEU A 56 6.65 0.99 10.21
CA LEU A 56 7.56 1.10 11.36
C LEU A 56 7.05 2.10 12.39
N ASP A 57 6.53 3.23 11.96
CA ASP A 57 5.94 4.23 12.84
C ASP A 57 4.76 3.66 13.65
N VAL A 58 3.90 2.88 13.01
CA VAL A 58 2.76 2.22 13.68
C VAL A 58 3.27 1.21 14.71
N VAL A 59 4.25 0.39 14.35
CA VAL A 59 4.83 -0.61 15.25
C VAL A 59 5.42 0.06 16.48
N ARG A 60 6.12 1.18 16.31
CA ARG A 60 6.70 1.94 17.42
C ARG A 60 5.63 2.60 18.27
N ALA A 61 4.65 3.23 17.65
CA ALA A 61 3.57 3.90 18.37
C ALA A 61 2.75 2.94 19.22
N LEU A 62 2.52 1.73 18.72
CA LEU A 62 1.75 0.69 19.41
C LEU A 62 2.62 -0.22 20.29
N GLN A 63 3.92 -0.02 20.29
CA GLN A 63 4.88 -0.80 21.10
C GLN A 63 4.76 -2.32 20.84
N LEU A 64 4.64 -2.70 19.55
CA LEU A 64 4.42 -4.10 19.17
C LEU A 64 5.66 -4.99 19.24
N GLY A 65 6.82 -4.40 19.56
CA GLY A 65 8.07 -5.15 19.62
C GLY A 65 8.75 -5.30 18.26
N ARG A 66 9.79 -6.13 18.20
CA ARG A 66 10.63 -6.28 17.00
C ARG A 66 10.09 -7.27 16.00
N THR A 67 9.29 -8.22 16.43
CA THR A 67 8.70 -9.25 15.56
C THR A 67 7.18 -9.04 15.56
N VAL A 68 6.62 -8.82 14.39
CA VAL A 68 5.19 -8.54 14.23
C VAL A 68 4.57 -9.44 13.18
N ASN A 69 3.30 -9.74 13.34
CA ASN A 69 2.51 -10.37 12.29
C ASN A 69 1.93 -9.28 11.40
N ALA A 70 2.06 -9.45 10.10
CA ALA A 70 1.60 -8.49 9.12
C ALA A 70 0.80 -9.17 8.01
N SER A 71 -0.06 -8.42 7.39
CA SER A 71 -0.79 -8.84 6.21
C SER A 71 -0.93 -7.63 5.30
N TRP A 72 -1.70 -7.75 4.23
CA TRP A 72 -1.87 -6.66 3.28
C TRP A 72 -3.33 -6.52 2.88
N ALA A 73 -3.66 -5.32 2.41
CA ALA A 73 -4.98 -5.00 1.90
C ALA A 73 -4.87 -4.05 0.71
N GLY A 74 -5.90 -4.02 -0.10
CA GLY A 74 -5.99 -3.11 -1.23
C GLY A 74 -5.40 -3.68 -2.51
N SER A 75 -5.79 -3.07 -3.65
CA SER A 75 -5.47 -3.58 -4.97
C SER A 75 -3.98 -3.45 -5.32
N VAL A 76 -3.30 -2.42 -4.82
CA VAL A 76 -1.88 -2.21 -5.11
C VAL A 76 -1.04 -3.30 -4.42
N LEU A 77 -1.31 -3.60 -3.16
CA LEU A 77 -0.59 -4.64 -2.43
C LEU A 77 -0.99 -6.05 -2.86
N ALA A 78 -2.11 -6.21 -3.53
CA ALA A 78 -2.46 -7.48 -4.17
C ALA A 78 -1.51 -7.82 -5.32
N ASP A 79 -0.88 -6.81 -5.93
CA ASP A 79 0.15 -7.02 -6.94
C ASP A 79 1.40 -7.61 -6.29
N GLY A 80 1.75 -8.84 -6.67
CA GLY A 80 2.85 -9.57 -6.04
C GLY A 80 4.22 -8.93 -6.22
N TRP A 81 4.46 -8.29 -7.37
CA TRP A 81 5.73 -7.62 -7.64
C TRP A 81 5.90 -6.40 -6.74
N TYR A 82 4.86 -5.58 -6.62
CA TYR A 82 4.86 -4.41 -5.75
C TYR A 82 5.01 -4.83 -4.29
N ARG A 83 4.21 -5.81 -3.86
CA ARG A 83 4.24 -6.32 -2.49
C ARG A 83 5.62 -6.87 -2.10
N ALA A 84 6.29 -7.58 -3.00
CA ALA A 84 7.63 -8.08 -2.75
C ALA A 84 8.61 -6.94 -2.45
N GLY A 85 8.49 -5.82 -3.15
CA GLY A 85 9.30 -4.63 -2.88
C GLY A 85 9.00 -3.99 -1.54
N VAL A 86 7.73 -3.97 -1.13
CA VAL A 86 7.34 -3.49 0.21
C VAL A 86 7.95 -4.38 1.29
N ILE A 87 7.86 -5.69 1.13
CA ILE A 87 8.43 -6.65 2.08
C ILE A 87 9.94 -6.41 2.23
N ARG A 88 10.65 -6.22 1.12
CA ARG A 88 12.08 -5.90 1.17
C ARG A 88 12.36 -4.57 1.88
N ALA A 89 11.55 -3.56 1.60
CA ALA A 89 11.71 -2.24 2.23
C ALA A 89 11.46 -2.30 3.74
N VAL A 90 10.47 -3.07 4.17
CA VAL A 90 10.21 -3.30 5.60
C VAL A 90 11.40 -4.01 6.26
N ALA A 91 11.93 -5.04 5.61
CA ALA A 91 13.10 -5.76 6.14
C ALA A 91 14.31 -4.84 6.33
N LYS A 92 14.51 -3.87 5.42
CA LYS A 92 15.61 -2.90 5.53
C LYS A 92 15.49 -1.98 6.73
N THR A 93 14.30 -1.80 7.28
CA THR A 93 14.12 -1.00 8.50
C THR A 93 14.57 -1.72 9.77
N GLY A 94 14.91 -3.00 9.68
CA GLY A 94 15.25 -3.84 10.82
C GLY A 94 14.05 -4.52 11.47
N LEU A 95 12.85 -4.18 11.04
CA LEU A 95 11.62 -4.80 11.56
C LEU A 95 11.50 -6.22 11.02
N ARG A 96 11.22 -7.17 11.91
CA ARG A 96 10.94 -8.55 11.54
C ARG A 96 9.44 -8.74 11.44
N ALA A 97 8.94 -8.87 10.23
CA ALA A 97 7.53 -9.07 9.97
C ALA A 97 7.29 -10.48 9.42
N ARG A 98 6.31 -11.15 10.00
CA ARG A 98 5.79 -12.41 9.47
C ARG A 98 4.57 -12.07 8.61
N TRP A 99 4.68 -12.30 7.33
CA TRP A 99 3.65 -11.94 6.37
C TRP A 99 2.69 -13.10 6.17
N HIS A 100 1.41 -12.78 6.36
CA HIS A 100 0.32 -13.73 6.22
C HIS A 100 -0.63 -13.27 5.13
N ARG A 101 -1.08 -14.23 4.34
CA ARG A 101 -2.11 -13.94 3.34
C ARG A 101 -3.36 -13.42 4.04
N PRO A 102 -4.04 -12.41 3.49
CA PRO A 102 -5.29 -11.92 4.11
C PRO A 102 -6.30 -13.05 4.25
N ALA A 103 -6.91 -13.17 5.42
CA ALA A 103 -7.92 -14.19 5.69
C ALA A 103 -9.24 -13.87 4.99
N GLU A 104 -9.51 -12.58 4.78
CA GLU A 104 -10.76 -12.13 4.17
C GLU A 104 -10.59 -10.74 3.56
N GLN A 105 -11.56 -10.34 2.77
CA GLN A 105 -11.57 -9.01 2.18
C GLN A 105 -11.66 -7.94 3.27
N PRO A 106 -11.02 -6.76 3.10
CA PRO A 106 -11.05 -5.71 4.12
C PRO A 106 -12.44 -5.27 4.52
N VAL A 107 -13.38 -5.22 3.58
CA VAL A 107 -14.77 -4.86 3.88
C VAL A 107 -15.43 -5.89 4.80
N VAL A 108 -15.13 -7.16 4.62
CA VAL A 108 -15.66 -8.24 5.47
C VAL A 108 -15.05 -8.17 6.86
N ALA A 109 -13.74 -7.94 6.95
CA ALA A 109 -13.06 -7.77 8.25
C ALA A 109 -13.61 -6.58 9.02
N ALA A 110 -13.84 -5.46 8.35
CA ALA A 110 -14.42 -4.27 8.96
C ALA A 110 -15.85 -4.53 9.46
N ALA A 111 -16.65 -5.26 8.68
CA ALA A 111 -18.01 -5.62 9.08
C ALA A 111 -18.03 -6.52 10.32
N ARG A 112 -17.11 -7.49 10.40
CA ARG A 112 -16.98 -8.36 11.56
C ARG A 112 -16.58 -7.60 12.81
N LEU A 113 -15.62 -6.68 12.68
CA LEU A 113 -15.18 -5.85 13.80
C LEU A 113 -16.32 -4.97 14.30
N ALA A 114 -17.05 -4.33 13.40
CA ALA A 114 -18.22 -3.51 13.76
C ALA A 114 -19.28 -4.34 14.50
N ALA A 115 -19.56 -5.56 14.01
CA ALA A 115 -20.52 -6.46 14.66
C ALA A 115 -20.03 -6.88 16.05
N ALA A 116 -18.75 -7.18 16.22
CA ALA A 116 -18.17 -7.54 17.51
C ALA A 116 -18.26 -6.37 18.50
N LEU A 117 -17.97 -5.15 18.07
CA LEU A 117 -18.07 -3.95 18.89
C LEU A 117 -19.51 -3.65 19.31
N ALA A 118 -20.47 -3.90 18.41
CA ALA A 118 -21.89 -3.70 18.72
C ALA A 118 -22.42 -4.70 19.77
N ARG A 119 -21.81 -5.90 19.85
CA ARG A 119 -22.19 -6.91 20.86
C ARG A 119 -21.50 -6.72 22.20
N ALA A 120 -20.45 -5.95 22.20
CA ALA A 120 -19.73 -5.64 23.45
C ALA A 120 -20.49 -4.58 24.24
#